data_de52192e12e35eb426955834d2d73ce3
#
_entry.id   de52192e12e35eb426955834d2d73ce3
#
_cell.length_a   1.000
_cell.length_b   1.000
_cell.length_c   1.000
_cell.angle_alpha   90.00
_cell.angle_beta   90.00
_cell.angle_gamma   90.00
#
_symmetry.space_group_name_H-M   'P 1'
#
loop_
_entity.id
_entity.type
_entity.pdbx_description
1 polymer ?
#
loop_
_entity_poly.entity_id
_entity_poly.type
_entity_poly.pdbx_seq_one_letter_code
_entity_poly.pdbx_strand_id
1 'polypeptide(L)'
;MPLLTLLFLLPMVATADTIEKISELIKQGNAHEIAKFFATSVDISILDETNVYSKAQSEMILDKFFKENKPHSVKLLHRINSNPNYNFGVLILTTDKGKFRVSYTLKEVNKVMAIIELRIETEKPN
;
A
#
# COMPACT_ATOMS: atom_id res chain seq x y z
N MET A 1 34.85 39.95 13.21
CA MET A 1 34.68 38.61 12.65
C MET A 1 33.22 38.31 12.59
N PRO A 2 32.64 38.20 11.39
CA PRO A 2 31.24 37.82 11.33
C PRO A 2 31.09 36.37 11.77
N LEU A 3 30.27 36.18 12.79
CA LEU A 3 29.85 34.85 13.19
C LEU A 3 28.93 34.30 12.09
N LEU A 4 29.42 33.36 11.33
CA LEU A 4 28.60 32.66 10.39
C LEU A 4 27.71 31.72 11.19
N THR A 5 26.56 32.20 11.59
CA THR A 5 25.49 31.31 12.08
C THR A 5 24.98 30.55 10.87
N LEU A 6 25.50 29.34 10.71
CA LEU A 6 24.95 28.40 9.75
C LEU A 6 23.61 27.98 10.30
N LEU A 7 22.55 28.63 9.80
CA LEU A 7 21.19 28.22 10.10
C LEU A 7 20.94 26.94 9.31
N PHE A 8 21.12 25.80 9.96
CA PHE A 8 20.68 24.52 9.41
C PHE A 8 19.14 24.52 9.46
N LEU A 9 18.55 25.00 8.41
CA LEU A 9 17.17 24.63 8.08
C LEU A 9 17.22 23.18 7.64
N LEU A 10 17.07 22.27 8.59
CA LEU A 10 16.72 20.90 8.27
C LEU A 10 15.38 20.97 7.54
N PRO A 11 15.34 20.56 6.25
CA PRO A 11 14.03 20.46 5.60
C PRO A 11 13.20 19.50 6.44
N MET A 12 12.08 19.99 6.95
CA MET A 12 11.06 19.11 7.48
C MET A 12 10.55 18.27 6.30
N VAL A 13 11.24 17.16 6.04
CA VAL A 13 10.71 16.17 5.14
C VAL A 13 9.56 15.52 5.87
N ALA A 14 8.34 15.95 5.54
CA ALA A 14 7.16 15.20 5.93
C ALA A 14 7.32 13.82 5.30
N THR A 15 7.68 12.83 6.11
CA THR A 15 7.67 11.44 5.65
C THR A 15 6.23 11.09 5.31
N ALA A 16 5.95 10.81 4.03
CA ALA A 16 4.68 10.25 3.62
C ALA A 16 4.41 9.04 4.50
N ASP A 17 3.21 8.90 5.03
CA ASP A 17 2.87 7.77 5.86
C ASP A 17 2.88 6.48 5.00
N THR A 18 2.87 5.34 5.67
CA THR A 18 2.99 4.05 5.01
C THR A 18 1.80 3.79 4.07
N ILE A 19 0.61 4.26 4.44
CA ILE A 19 -0.58 4.12 3.59
C ILE A 19 -0.37 4.83 2.25
N GLU A 20 0.14 6.06 2.28
CA GLU A 20 0.40 6.82 1.06
C GLU A 20 1.49 6.20 0.20
N LYS A 21 2.55 5.70 0.84
CA LYS A 21 3.64 5.01 0.12
C LYS A 21 3.12 3.79 -0.62
N ILE A 22 2.31 2.98 0.04
CA ILE A 22 1.73 1.78 -0.57
C ILE A 22 0.77 2.17 -1.70
N SER A 23 -0.05 3.20 -1.49
CA SER A 23 -0.94 3.73 -2.54
C SER A 23 -0.17 4.11 -3.80
N GLU A 24 0.95 4.80 -3.64
CA GLU A 24 1.80 5.19 -4.77
C GLU A 24 2.42 3.99 -5.47
N LEU A 25 2.84 2.98 -4.71
CA LEU A 25 3.39 1.75 -5.28
C LEU A 25 2.32 0.94 -6.02
N ILE A 26 1.08 0.96 -5.54
CA ILE A 26 -0.05 0.32 -6.23
C ILE A 26 -0.29 1.02 -7.56
N LYS A 27 -0.25 2.35 -7.58
CA LYS A 27 -0.39 3.14 -8.82
C LYS A 27 0.67 2.74 -9.84
N GLN A 28 1.88 2.46 -9.41
CA GLN A 28 2.98 2.04 -10.25
C GLN A 28 2.89 0.57 -10.67
N GLY A 29 2.05 -0.23 -10.01
CA GLY A 29 2.02 -1.67 -10.22
C GLY A 29 3.30 -2.36 -9.74
N ASN A 30 3.94 -1.80 -8.72
CA ASN A 30 5.25 -2.26 -8.26
C ASN A 30 5.10 -3.30 -7.15
N ALA A 31 4.76 -4.53 -7.54
CA ALA A 31 4.55 -5.62 -6.59
C ALA A 31 5.81 -5.93 -5.76
N HIS A 32 6.98 -5.80 -6.37
CA HIS A 32 8.24 -6.09 -5.68
C HIS A 32 8.46 -5.14 -4.50
N GLU A 33 8.25 -3.85 -4.70
CA GLU A 33 8.40 -2.86 -3.64
C GLU A 33 7.28 -2.95 -2.60
N ILE A 34 6.05 -3.25 -3.04
CA ILE A 34 4.94 -3.49 -2.10
C ILE A 34 5.25 -4.69 -1.20
N ALA A 35 5.88 -5.72 -1.76
CA ALA A 35 6.22 -6.93 -1.02
C ALA A 35 7.15 -6.69 0.16
N LYS A 36 7.93 -5.62 0.12
CA LYS A 36 8.79 -5.25 1.26
C LYS A 36 7.98 -4.89 2.49
N PHE A 37 6.72 -4.51 2.30
CA PHE A 37 5.80 -4.20 3.40
C PHE A 37 5.01 -5.40 3.87
N PHE A 38 5.00 -6.52 3.14
CA PHE A 38 4.24 -7.69 3.54
C PHE A 38 4.79 -8.31 4.82
N ALA A 39 3.86 -8.72 5.70
CA ALA A 39 4.20 -9.56 6.84
C ALA A 39 4.64 -10.94 6.35
N THR A 40 5.14 -11.77 7.26
CA THR A 40 5.55 -13.15 6.96
C THR A 40 4.40 -13.97 6.37
N SER A 41 3.18 -13.73 6.88
CA SER A 41 1.94 -14.29 6.35
C SER A 41 0.99 -13.15 6.07
N VAL A 42 0.34 -13.18 4.91
CA VAL A 42 -0.59 -12.14 4.47
C VAL A 42 -1.91 -12.77 4.07
N ASP A 43 -3.00 -12.22 4.58
CA ASP A 43 -4.34 -12.64 4.17
C ASP A 43 -4.68 -11.87 2.89
N ILE A 44 -4.74 -12.56 1.76
CA ILE A 44 -5.01 -11.94 0.47
C ILE A 44 -6.33 -12.42 -0.09
N SER A 45 -7.18 -11.46 -0.43
CA SER A 45 -8.43 -11.69 -1.12
C SER A 45 -8.38 -10.92 -2.44
N ILE A 46 -8.32 -11.63 -3.56
CA ILE A 46 -8.38 -11.02 -4.89
C ILE A 46 -9.60 -11.61 -5.60
N LEU A 47 -10.55 -10.72 -5.87
CA LEU A 47 -11.85 -11.09 -6.44
C LEU A 47 -12.51 -12.13 -5.52
N ASP A 48 -12.75 -13.35 -6.00
CA ASP A 48 -13.45 -14.38 -5.22
C ASP A 48 -12.49 -15.37 -4.53
N GLU A 49 -11.18 -15.17 -4.65
CA GLU A 49 -10.19 -16.06 -4.04
C GLU A 49 -9.59 -15.45 -2.79
N THR A 50 -9.71 -16.13 -1.67
CA THR A 50 -9.18 -15.71 -0.37
C THR A 50 -8.31 -16.82 0.20
N ASN A 51 -7.05 -16.47 0.49
CA ASN A 51 -6.09 -17.41 1.10
C ASN A 51 -5.05 -16.64 1.91
N VAL A 52 -4.39 -17.38 2.80
CA VAL A 52 -3.22 -16.87 3.51
C VAL A 52 -1.97 -17.32 2.73
N TYR A 53 -1.13 -16.36 2.40
CA TYR A 53 0.07 -16.59 1.60
C TYR A 53 1.32 -16.13 2.34
N SER A 54 2.45 -16.74 2.00
CA SER A 54 3.74 -16.23 2.44
C SER A 54 4.05 -14.91 1.75
N LYS A 55 5.02 -14.18 2.26
CA LYS A 55 5.49 -12.92 1.66
C LYS A 55 5.85 -13.10 0.18
N ALA A 56 6.61 -14.15 -0.15
CA ALA A 56 7.04 -14.41 -1.52
C ALA A 56 5.87 -14.78 -2.44
N GLN A 57 4.94 -15.60 -1.97
CA GLN A 57 3.73 -15.95 -2.72
C GLN A 57 2.84 -14.73 -2.95
N SER A 58 2.73 -13.87 -1.93
CA SER A 58 1.94 -12.64 -2.02
C SER A 58 2.47 -11.70 -3.09
N GLU A 59 3.79 -11.59 -3.20
CA GLU A 59 4.43 -10.79 -4.26
C GLU A 59 4.06 -11.34 -5.64
N MET A 60 4.17 -12.66 -5.84
CA MET A 60 3.87 -13.30 -7.12
C MET A 60 2.41 -13.10 -7.54
N ILE A 61 1.49 -13.24 -6.58
CA ILE A 61 0.06 -13.11 -6.83
C ILE A 61 -0.28 -11.67 -7.20
N LEU A 62 0.28 -10.72 -6.49
CA LEU A 62 0.06 -9.31 -6.76
C LEU A 62 0.68 -8.89 -8.10
N ASP A 63 1.88 -9.37 -8.40
CA ASP A 63 2.53 -9.10 -9.68
C ASP A 63 1.70 -9.62 -10.86
N LYS A 64 1.15 -10.82 -10.72
CA LYS A 64 0.24 -11.39 -11.73
C LYS A 64 -0.99 -10.51 -11.93
N PHE A 65 -1.59 -10.04 -10.83
CA PHE A 65 -2.75 -9.16 -10.91
C PHE A 65 -2.43 -7.87 -11.68
N PHE A 66 -1.29 -7.24 -11.40
CA PHE A 66 -0.89 -6.00 -12.07
C PHE A 66 -0.53 -6.21 -13.55
N LYS A 67 -0.04 -7.39 -13.91
CA LYS A 67 0.22 -7.72 -15.31
C LYS A 67 -1.06 -7.93 -16.10
N GLU A 68 -2.07 -8.51 -15.47
CA GLU A 68 -3.38 -8.72 -16.08
C GLU A 68 -4.24 -7.45 -16.05
N ASN A 69 -3.99 -6.56 -15.11
CA ASN A 69 -4.75 -5.32 -14.89
C ASN A 69 -3.77 -4.18 -14.68
N LYS A 70 -3.34 -3.56 -15.76
CA LYS A 70 -2.31 -2.53 -15.70
C LYS A 70 -2.81 -1.28 -15.00
N PRO A 71 -2.19 -0.88 -13.88
CA PRO A 71 -2.61 0.31 -13.16
C PRO A 71 -2.40 1.60 -13.96
N HIS A 72 -3.37 2.52 -13.84
CA HIS A 72 -3.31 3.85 -14.44
C HIS A 72 -3.31 4.93 -13.38
N SER A 73 -4.23 4.84 -12.42
CA SER A 73 -4.36 5.85 -11.38
C SER A 73 -4.94 5.26 -10.10
N VAL A 74 -4.71 5.94 -9.00
CA VAL A 74 -5.30 5.59 -7.71
C VAL A 74 -5.95 6.82 -7.11
N LYS A 75 -7.04 6.58 -6.36
CA LYS A 75 -7.69 7.61 -5.56
C LYS A 75 -7.86 7.06 -4.15
N LEU A 76 -7.14 7.63 -3.22
CA LEU A 76 -7.25 7.23 -1.82
C LEU A 76 -8.57 7.76 -1.26
N LEU A 77 -9.46 6.84 -0.82
CA LEU A 77 -10.78 7.19 -0.29
C LEU A 77 -10.79 7.35 1.22
N HIS A 78 -10.18 6.41 1.91
CA HIS A 78 -10.17 6.37 3.37
C HIS A 78 -8.80 6.02 3.88
N ARG A 79 -8.45 6.66 4.97
CA ARG A 79 -7.22 6.40 5.69
C ARG A 79 -7.55 6.44 7.18
N ILE A 80 -7.38 5.30 7.85
CA ILE A 80 -7.60 5.20 9.29
C ILE A 80 -6.25 4.89 9.92
N ASN A 81 -5.71 5.84 10.67
CA ASN A 81 -4.44 5.72 11.36
C ASN A 81 -4.51 6.24 12.80
N SER A 82 -5.71 6.22 13.37
CA SER A 82 -5.96 6.66 14.75
C SER A 82 -5.37 5.72 15.79
N ASN A 83 -5.14 4.46 15.42
CA ASN A 83 -4.50 3.48 16.29
C ASN A 83 -3.03 3.34 15.85
N PRO A 84 -2.04 3.59 16.74
CA PRO A 84 -0.63 3.52 16.35
C PRO A 84 -0.18 2.13 15.92
N ASN A 85 -0.91 1.07 16.30
CA ASN A 85 -0.54 -0.31 15.98
C ASN A 85 -1.22 -0.85 14.72
N TYR A 86 -2.32 -0.21 14.28
CA TYR A 86 -3.10 -0.63 13.12
C TYR A 86 -3.43 0.57 12.25
N ASN A 87 -3.12 0.46 10.98
CA ASN A 87 -3.54 1.45 9.99
C ASN A 87 -4.33 0.74 8.89
N PHE A 88 -5.27 1.44 8.30
CA PHE A 88 -6.14 0.88 7.26
C PHE A 88 -6.29 1.89 6.13
N GLY A 89 -6.12 1.43 4.91
CA GLY A 89 -6.29 2.26 3.73
C GLY A 89 -7.27 1.63 2.75
N VAL A 90 -8.07 2.47 2.09
CA VAL A 90 -8.97 2.07 1.00
C VAL A 90 -8.77 3.02 -0.15
N LEU A 91 -8.55 2.47 -1.33
CA LEU A 91 -8.40 3.26 -2.55
C LEU A 91 -9.19 2.65 -3.71
N ILE A 92 -9.44 3.46 -4.73
CA ILE A 92 -9.93 3.00 -6.01
C ILE A 92 -8.75 2.97 -6.97
N LEU A 93 -8.51 1.81 -7.54
CA LEU A 93 -7.48 1.59 -8.55
C LEU A 93 -8.15 1.55 -9.91
N THR A 94 -7.77 2.46 -10.80
CA THR A 94 -8.20 2.43 -12.19
C THR A 94 -7.15 1.72 -13.02
N THR A 95 -7.57 0.70 -13.76
CA THR A 95 -6.70 -0.11 -14.60
C THR A 95 -7.21 -0.11 -16.04
N ASP A 96 -6.44 -0.74 -16.94
CA ASP A 96 -6.86 -0.95 -18.32
C ASP A 96 -8.08 -1.88 -18.45
N LYS A 97 -8.42 -2.62 -17.39
CA LYS A 97 -9.57 -3.57 -17.38
C LYS A 97 -10.75 -3.07 -16.55
N GLY A 98 -10.66 -1.89 -15.97
CA GLY A 98 -11.72 -1.32 -15.14
C GLY A 98 -11.22 -0.86 -13.78
N LYS A 99 -12.16 -0.65 -12.87
CA LYS A 99 -11.87 -0.12 -11.54
C LYS A 99 -11.99 -1.17 -10.47
N PHE A 100 -11.08 -1.12 -9.52
CA PHE A 100 -11.05 -2.02 -8.38
C PHE A 100 -11.00 -1.23 -7.09
N ARG A 101 -11.66 -1.76 -6.06
CA ARG A 101 -11.53 -1.26 -4.70
C ARG A 101 -10.43 -2.07 -4.03
N VAL A 102 -9.40 -1.39 -3.56
CA VAL A 102 -8.26 -2.02 -2.89
C VAL A 102 -8.25 -1.55 -1.45
N SER A 103 -8.26 -2.48 -0.52
CA SER A 103 -8.11 -2.18 0.91
C SER A 103 -6.93 -2.96 1.46
N TYR A 104 -6.22 -2.34 2.39
CA TYR A 104 -5.08 -2.98 3.02
C TYR A 104 -4.96 -2.56 4.47
N THR A 105 -4.62 -3.54 5.32
CA THR A 105 -4.45 -3.35 6.75
C THR A 105 -2.98 -3.51 7.09
N LEU A 106 -2.47 -2.53 7.82
CA LEU A 106 -1.10 -2.53 8.33
C LEU A 106 -1.12 -2.75 9.82
N LYS A 107 -0.22 -3.59 10.29
CA LYS A 107 -0.01 -3.84 11.71
C LYS A 107 1.45 -3.61 12.03
N GLU A 108 1.72 -3.02 13.20
CA GLU A 108 3.08 -2.89 13.67
C GLU A 108 3.62 -4.25 14.10
N VAL A 109 4.72 -4.67 13.48
CA VAL A 109 5.45 -5.89 13.80
C VAL A 109 6.91 -5.50 13.98
N ASN A 110 7.46 -5.69 15.18
CA ASN A 110 8.85 -5.32 15.48
C ASN A 110 9.17 -3.86 15.11
N LYS A 111 8.27 -2.94 15.49
CA LYS A 111 8.40 -1.49 15.25
C LYS A 111 8.32 -1.07 13.78
N VAL A 112 7.90 -1.98 12.90
CA VAL A 112 7.71 -1.71 11.47
C VAL A 112 6.28 -2.02 11.08
N MET A 113 5.66 -1.12 10.31
CA MET A 113 4.31 -1.36 9.81
C MET A 113 4.37 -2.36 8.67
N ALA A 114 3.62 -3.46 8.80
CA ALA A 114 3.58 -4.52 7.79
C ALA A 114 2.15 -4.76 7.33
N ILE A 115 1.99 -5.07 6.05
CA ILE A 115 0.70 -5.43 5.48
C ILE A 115 0.34 -6.84 5.95
N ILE A 116 -0.75 -6.98 6.69
CA ILE A 116 -1.25 -8.27 7.14
C ILE A 116 -2.46 -8.74 6.33
N GLU A 117 -3.13 -7.81 5.65
CA GLU A 117 -4.30 -8.12 4.84
C GLU A 117 -4.32 -7.20 3.63
N LEU A 118 -4.62 -7.77 2.47
CA LEU A 118 -4.82 -7.05 1.21
C LEU A 118 -6.04 -7.61 0.52
N ARG A 119 -6.99 -6.75 0.17
CA ARG A 119 -8.22 -7.14 -0.51
C ARG A 119 -8.41 -6.33 -1.77
N ILE A 120 -8.68 -7.00 -2.87
CA ILE A 120 -8.96 -6.38 -4.17
C ILE A 120 -10.32 -6.89 -4.66
N GLU A 121 -11.24 -5.98 -4.86
CA GLU A 121 -12.59 -6.27 -5.33
C GLU A 121 -12.91 -5.41 -6.54
N THR A 122 -13.77 -5.91 -7.42
CA THR A 122 -14.28 -5.10 -8.51
C THR A 122 -15.11 -3.96 -7.94
N GLU A 123 -14.84 -2.73 -8.39
CA GLU A 123 -15.66 -1.59 -7.97
C GLU A 123 -16.93 -1.58 -8.80
N LYS A 124 -18.07 -1.67 -8.13
CA LYS A 124 -19.36 -1.66 -8.80
C LYS A 124 -19.78 -0.23 -9.09
N PRO A 125 -20.15 0.09 -10.34
CA PRO A 125 -20.77 1.38 -10.64
C PRO A 125 -22.09 1.50 -9.90
N ASN A 126 -22.34 2.68 -9.34
CA ASN A 126 -23.62 2.99 -8.71
C ASN A 126 -24.71 3.13 -9.78
#